data_d926bce3dc5b6f2f73f1d3f4d9898010
#
_entry.id   d926bce3dc5b6f2f73f1d3f4d9898010
#
_cell.length_a   1.000
_cell.length_b   1.000
_cell.length_c   1.000
_cell.angle_alpha   90.00
_cell.angle_beta   90.00
_cell.angle_gamma   90.00
#
_symmetry.space_group_name_H-M   'P 1'
#
loop_
_entity.id
_entity.type
_entity.pdbx_description
1 polymer ?
#
loop_
_entity_poly.entity_id
_entity_poly.type
_entity_poly.pdbx_seq_one_letter_code
_entity_poly.pdbx_strand_id
1 'polypeptide(L)'
;MQGFFLHKICIYHKIDLGDEMKKISFAALLTSFIISLSLIVGSTIKTYGSIRYLVVSTHFISNFIDFLVHLIIWYFIIIAIFKLLKRKTTINNKVFKFIFNDHPLLMVFILLFLIGLPIVVTFYPGPVQWDGMWQLNYYSGVLPWSNHHPIFSTYILGTFQKIGSIVADDNFGIFLFTFTQYTLSCFIFANIIDFQNKLGTSDIIKLLTFLFFALSPSWYLYAYTFMKDTSYYLIFIIFFINYIKFFYNESDKKSIIILLISSLLLMLIRNNGIYVVSVSFLALFFLKPDYKKISISFVVLFFIIQLILNTIIKMNGIEPSNIRETLSIPVQQIARYTIYNNLTEEEKDKLSKVFMYDENDFAENYNPDISDPIKESLVIETKSDLKDFLSLWWSLLKKDPVTYIDATLNNTYGYFYPYKEDVKESIGYFRVVNNKRINKGNFDFYMNKRYKKFRKGFEECFYQLRRSKYIRFIYNTGTYFIILVIVLGYSIYIKRRDYLVISIPLLLTYAFCILSPVNAYLRYMNPIIVSLPIMISLVTSTKYNKN
;
A
#
# COMPACT_ATOMS: atom_id res chain seq x y z
N MET A 1 35.16 29.64 -5.87
CA MET A 1 34.30 28.97 -6.85
C MET A 1 32.87 28.96 -6.35
N GLN A 2 32.30 30.12 -6.15
CA GLN A 2 30.88 30.33 -5.89
C GLN A 2 30.42 31.29 -6.99
N GLY A 3 29.62 30.82 -7.95
CA GLY A 3 29.12 31.75 -8.96
C GLY A 3 28.74 31.17 -10.31
N PHE A 4 28.32 29.86 -10.40
CA PHE A 4 27.98 29.31 -11.72
C PHE A 4 26.66 28.54 -11.82
N PHE A 5 25.78 28.57 -10.80
CA PHE A 5 24.54 27.74 -10.84
C PHE A 5 23.21 28.53 -10.80
N LEU A 6 23.24 29.87 -10.85
CA LEU A 6 22.01 30.67 -10.69
C LEU A 6 21.66 31.59 -11.87
N HIS A 7 22.23 31.39 -13.06
CA HIS A 7 21.87 32.23 -14.21
C HIS A 7 21.34 31.36 -15.36
N LYS A 8 20.05 31.26 -15.45
CA LYS A 8 19.10 31.09 -16.58
C LYS A 8 17.90 30.22 -16.23
N ILE A 9 17.17 30.61 -15.21
CA ILE A 9 15.72 30.30 -15.14
C ILE A 9 15.02 31.65 -15.23
N CYS A 10 14.99 32.25 -16.42
CA CYS A 10 14.08 33.34 -16.72
C CYS A 10 12.69 32.75 -16.98
N ILE A 11 11.88 32.62 -15.93
CA ILE A 11 10.44 32.44 -16.03
C ILE A 11 9.80 33.82 -16.00
N TYR A 12 9.72 34.47 -17.15
CA TYR A 12 8.78 35.57 -17.34
C TYR A 12 7.53 34.99 -18.03
N HIS A 13 6.56 34.55 -17.24
CA HIS A 13 5.17 34.54 -17.65
C HIS A 13 4.39 35.29 -16.57
N LYS A 14 3.88 36.45 -16.96
CA LYS A 14 2.86 37.17 -16.21
C LYS A 14 1.75 36.18 -15.86
N ILE A 15 1.56 35.91 -14.58
CA ILE A 15 0.43 35.12 -14.07
C ILE A 15 -0.78 36.05 -14.26
N ASP A 16 -1.57 35.78 -15.27
CA ASP A 16 -2.89 36.36 -15.43
C ASP A 16 -3.85 35.71 -14.43
N LEU A 17 -3.87 36.27 -13.22
CA LEU A 17 -4.69 35.79 -12.10
C LEU A 17 -6.16 36.24 -12.22
N GLY A 18 -6.50 37.00 -13.26
CA GLY A 18 -7.74 37.80 -13.27
C GLY A 18 -9.03 37.08 -13.63
N ASP A 19 -9.03 36.14 -14.58
CA ASP A 19 -10.29 35.64 -15.15
C ASP A 19 -10.67 34.20 -14.78
N GLU A 20 -9.73 33.33 -14.40
CA GLU A 20 -10.04 31.97 -13.96
C GLU A 20 -10.47 31.88 -12.48
N MET A 21 -10.22 32.90 -11.67
CA MET A 21 -10.65 32.93 -10.25
C MET A 21 -12.13 33.26 -10.05
N LYS A 22 -12.84 33.63 -11.08
CA LYS A 22 -14.27 34.08 -10.97
C LYS A 22 -15.30 32.96 -10.84
N LYS A 23 -14.93 31.69 -11.06
CA LYS A 23 -15.82 30.54 -10.83
C LYS A 23 -15.23 29.59 -9.82
N ILE A 24 -15.95 29.35 -8.72
CA ILE A 24 -15.58 28.31 -7.74
C ILE A 24 -15.48 26.97 -8.47
N SER A 25 -14.30 26.35 -8.45
CA SER A 25 -14.11 25.03 -9.04
C SER A 25 -14.69 23.95 -8.13
N PHE A 26 -15.77 23.32 -8.56
CA PHE A 26 -16.40 22.21 -7.83
C PHE A 26 -15.38 21.09 -7.52
N ALA A 27 -14.52 20.74 -8.47
CA ALA A 27 -13.51 19.71 -8.27
C ALA A 27 -12.50 20.09 -7.18
N ALA A 28 -12.06 21.36 -7.15
CA ALA A 28 -11.15 21.84 -6.11
C ALA A 28 -11.85 21.88 -4.74
N LEU A 29 -13.10 22.31 -4.69
CA LEU A 29 -13.89 22.34 -3.47
C LEU A 29 -14.11 20.92 -2.91
N LEU A 30 -14.51 19.96 -3.75
CA LEU A 30 -14.71 18.56 -3.36
C LEU A 30 -13.39 17.94 -2.84
N THR A 31 -12.29 18.18 -3.55
CA THR A 31 -10.96 17.68 -3.13
C THR A 31 -10.56 18.26 -1.78
N SER A 32 -10.74 19.57 -1.59
CA SER A 32 -10.42 20.25 -0.33
C SER A 32 -11.32 19.79 0.81
N PHE A 33 -12.60 19.55 0.53
CA PHE A 33 -13.56 19.02 1.51
C PHE A 33 -13.11 17.64 2.03
N ILE A 34 -12.77 16.71 1.14
CA ILE A 34 -12.31 15.37 1.52
C ILE A 34 -11.03 15.44 2.35
N ILE A 35 -10.07 16.28 1.95
CA ILE A 35 -8.82 16.46 2.69
C ILE A 35 -9.07 17.08 4.07
N SER A 36 -9.87 18.15 4.13
CA SER A 36 -10.18 18.82 5.40
C SER A 36 -10.93 17.90 6.36
N LEU A 37 -11.88 17.14 5.85
CA LEU A 37 -12.60 16.13 6.64
C LEU A 37 -11.63 15.07 7.18
N SER A 38 -10.71 14.55 6.35
CA SER A 38 -9.72 13.57 6.78
C SER A 38 -8.79 14.12 7.87
N LEU A 39 -8.41 15.39 7.79
CA LEU A 39 -7.55 16.04 8.78
C LEU A 39 -8.27 16.24 10.11
N ILE A 40 -9.50 16.73 10.11
CA ILE A 40 -10.28 16.96 11.35
C ILE A 40 -10.63 15.63 12.02
N VAL A 41 -11.16 14.65 11.27
CA VAL A 41 -11.47 13.33 11.82
C VAL A 41 -10.20 12.66 12.35
N GLY A 42 -9.13 12.67 11.57
CA GLY A 42 -7.87 12.04 11.97
C GLY A 42 -7.23 12.69 13.19
N SER A 43 -7.25 14.03 13.31
CA SER A 43 -6.74 14.74 14.48
C SER A 43 -7.59 14.46 15.73
N THR A 44 -8.90 14.41 15.58
CA THR A 44 -9.81 14.11 16.69
C THR A 44 -9.61 12.68 17.22
N ILE A 45 -9.53 11.70 16.31
CA ILE A 45 -9.25 10.31 16.70
C ILE A 45 -7.86 10.17 17.34
N LYS A 46 -6.84 10.83 16.77
CA LYS A 46 -5.49 10.83 17.36
C LYS A 46 -5.48 11.39 18.78
N THR A 47 -6.23 12.44 19.04
CA THR A 47 -6.19 13.19 20.31
C THR A 47 -7.11 12.59 21.37
N TYR A 48 -8.31 12.22 20.98
CA TYR A 48 -9.37 11.82 21.92
C TYR A 48 -9.81 10.35 21.78
N GLY A 49 -9.42 9.67 20.70
CA GLY A 49 -9.83 8.30 20.44
C GLY A 49 -11.32 8.12 20.06
N SER A 50 -12.09 9.21 19.97
CA SER A 50 -13.53 9.12 19.66
C SER A 50 -14.02 10.31 18.84
N ILE A 51 -14.89 10.02 17.85
CA ILE A 51 -15.57 11.05 17.04
C ILE A 51 -16.64 11.82 17.82
N ARG A 52 -17.04 11.35 19.01
CA ARG A 52 -18.01 12.08 19.87
C ARG A 52 -17.53 13.51 20.14
N TYR A 53 -16.21 13.70 20.25
CA TYR A 53 -15.62 15.02 20.44
C TYR A 53 -15.77 15.98 19.26
N LEU A 54 -16.18 15.50 18.08
CA LEU A 54 -16.53 16.39 16.94
C LEU A 54 -17.86 17.12 17.18
N VAL A 55 -18.80 16.52 17.92
CA VAL A 55 -20.18 17.00 18.07
C VAL A 55 -20.52 17.44 19.50
N VAL A 56 -19.63 17.20 20.46
CA VAL A 56 -19.85 17.71 21.82
C VAL A 56 -19.84 19.23 21.82
N SER A 57 -20.84 19.84 22.44
CA SER A 57 -21.14 21.28 22.41
C SER A 57 -19.93 22.17 22.72
N THR A 58 -19.07 21.75 23.65
CA THR A 58 -17.85 22.50 24.04
C THR A 58 -16.78 22.56 22.95
N HIS A 59 -16.74 21.59 22.04
CA HIS A 59 -15.74 21.48 20.97
C HIS A 59 -16.32 21.68 19.57
N PHE A 60 -17.64 21.62 19.41
CA PHE A 60 -18.29 21.66 18.09
C PHE A 60 -17.94 22.92 17.31
N ILE A 61 -18.07 24.10 17.93
CA ILE A 61 -17.80 25.38 17.27
C ILE A 61 -16.32 25.46 16.86
N SER A 62 -15.40 25.08 17.77
CA SER A 62 -13.97 25.07 17.47
C SER A 62 -13.64 24.11 16.31
N ASN A 63 -14.12 22.88 16.35
CA ASN A 63 -13.90 21.89 15.30
C ASN A 63 -14.49 22.33 13.95
N PHE A 64 -15.65 22.98 13.98
CA PHE A 64 -16.27 23.50 12.77
C PHE A 64 -15.48 24.68 12.17
N ILE A 65 -15.00 25.61 13.00
CA ILE A 65 -14.12 26.70 12.57
C ILE A 65 -12.83 26.13 11.98
N ASP A 66 -12.18 25.17 12.66
CA ASP A 66 -10.97 24.52 12.19
C ASP A 66 -11.21 23.82 10.84
N PHE A 67 -12.35 23.14 10.67
CA PHE A 67 -12.74 22.56 9.40
C PHE A 67 -12.85 23.61 8.29
N LEU A 68 -13.53 24.73 8.55
CA LEU A 68 -13.67 25.82 7.56
C LEU A 68 -12.31 26.44 7.21
N VAL A 69 -11.46 26.65 8.20
CA VAL A 69 -10.09 27.17 7.97
C VAL A 69 -9.30 26.20 7.08
N HIS A 70 -9.30 24.90 7.41
CA HIS A 70 -8.66 23.90 6.58
C HIS A 70 -9.25 23.86 5.16
N LEU A 71 -10.58 23.92 5.03
CA LEU A 71 -11.27 23.92 3.74
C LEU A 71 -10.81 25.07 2.86
N ILE A 72 -10.73 26.28 3.41
CA ILE A 72 -10.30 27.49 2.70
C ILE A 72 -8.83 27.36 2.30
N ILE A 73 -7.96 26.99 3.23
CA ILE A 73 -6.52 26.86 2.98
C ILE A 73 -6.27 25.81 1.89
N TRP A 74 -6.86 24.62 2.04
CA TRP A 74 -6.69 23.56 1.06
C TRP A 74 -7.31 23.90 -0.29
N TYR A 75 -8.41 24.66 -0.34
CA TYR A 75 -8.99 25.10 -1.60
C TYR A 75 -7.98 25.91 -2.43
N PHE A 76 -7.29 26.88 -1.83
CA PHE A 76 -6.26 27.64 -2.53
C PHE A 76 -5.04 26.82 -2.89
N ILE A 77 -4.59 25.92 -2.00
CA ILE A 77 -3.50 24.98 -2.27
C ILE A 77 -3.85 24.09 -3.46
N ILE A 78 -5.05 23.53 -3.51
CA ILE A 78 -5.51 22.63 -4.59
C ILE A 78 -5.58 23.38 -5.92
N ILE A 79 -6.10 24.60 -5.94
CA ILE A 79 -6.08 25.44 -7.16
C ILE A 79 -4.65 25.66 -7.65
N ALA A 80 -3.72 25.96 -6.75
CA ALA A 80 -2.31 26.13 -7.11
C ALA A 80 -1.70 24.83 -7.67
N ILE A 81 -1.96 23.69 -7.03
CA ILE A 81 -1.51 22.38 -7.49
C ILE A 81 -2.11 22.05 -8.87
N PHE A 82 -3.42 22.28 -9.08
CA PHE A 82 -4.05 22.04 -10.38
C PHE A 82 -3.44 22.90 -11.50
N LYS A 83 -3.08 24.16 -11.20
CA LYS A 83 -2.36 25.03 -12.14
C LYS A 83 -0.95 24.50 -12.42
N LEU A 84 -0.23 24.00 -11.41
CA LEU A 84 1.10 23.41 -11.59
C LEU A 84 1.05 22.12 -12.44
N LEU A 85 0.06 21.26 -12.22
CA LEU A 85 -0.11 20.02 -12.98
C LEU A 85 -0.41 20.25 -14.48
N LYS A 86 -0.98 21.41 -14.84
CA LYS A 86 -1.17 21.81 -16.24
C LYS A 86 0.14 22.20 -16.96
N ARG A 87 1.18 22.57 -16.21
CA ARG A 87 2.42 23.09 -16.80
C ARG A 87 3.28 21.95 -17.34
N LYS A 88 3.69 22.07 -18.59
CA LYS A 88 4.75 21.26 -19.17
C LYS A 88 6.09 21.93 -18.98
N THR A 89 7.02 21.20 -18.40
CA THR A 89 8.40 21.67 -18.22
C THR A 89 9.31 20.75 -19.01
N THR A 90 10.17 21.32 -19.84
CA THR A 90 11.24 20.62 -20.55
C THR A 90 12.59 21.05 -20.00
N ILE A 91 13.47 20.10 -19.75
CA ILE A 91 14.82 20.36 -19.26
C ILE A 91 15.79 20.29 -20.43
N ASN A 92 16.33 21.44 -20.84
CA ASN A 92 17.27 21.52 -21.96
C ASN A 92 18.71 21.24 -21.51
N ASN A 93 18.96 19.99 -21.06
CA ASN A 93 20.28 19.50 -20.67
C ASN A 93 20.56 18.19 -21.40
N LYS A 94 21.75 18.04 -22.02
CA LYS A 94 22.11 16.85 -22.79
C LYS A 94 22.15 15.58 -21.96
N VAL A 95 22.68 15.66 -20.72
CA VAL A 95 22.75 14.50 -19.80
C VAL A 95 21.35 14.09 -19.37
N PHE A 96 20.49 15.07 -19.04
CA PHE A 96 19.10 14.78 -18.70
C PHE A 96 18.37 14.07 -19.86
N LYS A 97 18.49 14.61 -21.09
CA LYS A 97 17.86 14.01 -22.27
C LYS A 97 18.34 12.58 -22.51
N PHE A 98 19.65 12.35 -22.44
CA PHE A 98 20.22 11.02 -22.61
C PHE A 98 19.67 10.01 -21.58
N ILE A 99 19.57 10.41 -20.30
CA ILE A 99 19.11 9.53 -19.21
C ILE A 99 17.60 9.31 -19.25
N PHE A 100 16.80 10.38 -19.37
CA PHE A 100 15.36 10.33 -19.12
C PHE A 100 14.49 10.32 -20.38
N ASN A 101 15.07 10.65 -21.57
CA ASN A 101 14.29 10.73 -22.81
C ASN A 101 14.78 9.73 -23.86
N ASP A 102 16.10 9.61 -24.06
CA ASP A 102 16.63 8.74 -25.13
C ASP A 102 16.77 7.28 -24.66
N HIS A 103 17.27 7.06 -23.45
CA HIS A 103 17.53 5.72 -22.89
C HIS A 103 16.97 5.53 -21.47
N PRO A 104 15.69 5.92 -21.18
CA PRO A 104 15.17 5.96 -19.81
C PRO A 104 15.21 4.61 -19.10
N LEU A 105 14.83 3.52 -19.77
CA LEU A 105 14.80 2.21 -19.15
C LEU A 105 16.19 1.75 -18.68
N LEU A 106 17.19 1.86 -19.56
CA LEU A 106 18.55 1.35 -19.26
C LEU A 106 19.29 2.25 -18.27
N MET A 107 19.30 3.56 -18.53
CA MET A 107 20.09 4.50 -17.71
C MET A 107 19.52 4.62 -16.30
N VAL A 108 18.21 4.73 -16.15
CA VAL A 108 17.58 4.80 -14.84
C VAL A 108 17.75 3.49 -14.08
N PHE A 109 17.63 2.33 -14.75
CA PHE A 109 17.92 1.03 -14.14
C PHE A 109 19.35 0.98 -13.57
N ILE A 110 20.37 1.36 -14.37
CA ILE A 110 21.76 1.37 -13.92
C ILE A 110 21.95 2.30 -12.73
N LEU A 111 21.39 3.50 -12.78
CA LEU A 111 21.51 4.47 -11.69
C LEU A 111 20.86 3.96 -10.39
N LEU A 112 19.63 3.45 -10.43
CA LEU A 112 18.95 2.90 -9.26
C LEU A 112 19.71 1.68 -8.71
N PHE A 113 20.19 0.80 -9.59
CA PHE A 113 20.95 -0.37 -9.22
C PHE A 113 22.26 0.01 -8.50
N LEU A 114 23.02 0.96 -9.01
CA LEU A 114 24.28 1.39 -8.40
C LEU A 114 24.05 2.14 -7.07
N ILE A 115 23.02 2.98 -6.98
CA ILE A 115 22.68 3.72 -5.76
C ILE A 115 22.31 2.76 -4.61
N GLY A 116 21.58 1.69 -4.89
CA GLY A 116 21.17 0.72 -3.87
C GLY A 116 22.21 -0.36 -3.56
N LEU A 117 23.24 -0.52 -4.38
CA LEU A 117 24.25 -1.57 -4.21
C LEU A 117 24.95 -1.58 -2.83
N PRO A 118 25.28 -0.43 -2.20
CA PRO A 118 25.80 -0.40 -0.83
C PRO A 118 24.88 -1.09 0.19
N ILE A 119 23.56 -1.01 0.01
CA ILE A 119 22.59 -1.71 0.89
C ILE A 119 22.68 -3.21 0.66
N VAL A 120 22.74 -3.66 -0.60
CA VAL A 120 22.90 -5.09 -0.95
C VAL A 120 24.14 -5.68 -0.28
N VAL A 121 25.29 -4.99 -0.37
CA VAL A 121 26.55 -5.47 0.20
C VAL A 121 26.52 -5.48 1.73
N THR A 122 25.97 -4.43 2.34
CA THR A 122 26.05 -4.25 3.80
C THR A 122 24.98 -5.04 4.56
N PHE A 123 23.85 -5.34 3.92
CA PHE A 123 22.74 -6.12 4.50
C PHE A 123 22.71 -7.58 4.01
N TYR A 124 23.76 -8.08 3.35
CA TYR A 124 23.84 -9.50 2.96
C TYR A 124 23.49 -10.42 4.14
N PRO A 125 22.65 -11.43 3.96
CA PRO A 125 21.98 -11.95 2.75
C PRO A 125 20.66 -11.22 2.38
N GLY A 126 20.27 -10.25 3.13
CA GLY A 126 19.00 -9.54 3.12
C GLY A 126 18.22 -9.76 4.42
N PRO A 127 17.43 -8.77 4.88
CA PRO A 127 16.53 -8.94 6.01
C PRO A 127 15.50 -10.04 5.75
N VAL A 128 15.24 -10.88 6.75
CA VAL A 128 14.18 -11.89 6.71
C VAL A 128 13.09 -11.48 7.66
N GLN A 129 11.89 -11.27 7.13
CA GLN A 129 10.70 -10.88 7.87
C GLN A 129 9.99 -12.09 8.49
N TRP A 130 9.12 -11.81 9.47
CA TRP A 130 8.29 -12.81 10.13
C TRP A 130 7.52 -13.67 9.11
N ASP A 131 6.81 -13.03 8.18
CA ASP A 131 6.04 -13.73 7.13
C ASP A 131 6.94 -14.64 6.27
N GLY A 132 8.12 -14.15 5.89
CA GLY A 132 9.09 -14.94 5.14
C GLY A 132 9.60 -16.15 5.92
N MET A 133 9.85 -15.99 7.23
CA MET A 133 10.26 -17.11 8.09
C MET A 133 9.13 -18.14 8.27
N TRP A 134 7.87 -17.68 8.45
CA TRP A 134 6.73 -18.60 8.50
C TRP A 134 6.58 -19.39 7.20
N GLN A 135 6.74 -18.75 6.05
CA GLN A 135 6.69 -19.42 4.75
C GLN A 135 7.83 -20.45 4.60
N LEU A 136 9.05 -20.16 5.09
CA LEU A 136 10.14 -21.15 5.11
C LEU A 136 9.84 -22.34 6.01
N ASN A 137 9.25 -22.13 7.18
CA ASN A 137 8.85 -23.23 8.07
C ASN A 137 7.79 -24.15 7.41
N TYR A 138 6.82 -23.58 6.68
CA TYR A 138 5.85 -24.38 5.90
C TYR A 138 6.53 -25.16 4.77
N TYR A 139 7.41 -24.48 4.00
CA TYR A 139 8.08 -25.12 2.86
C TYR A 139 9.04 -26.25 3.30
N SER A 140 9.71 -26.10 4.43
CA SER A 140 10.58 -27.14 4.99
C SER A 140 9.85 -28.32 5.64
N GLY A 141 8.52 -28.22 5.78
CA GLY A 141 7.71 -29.26 6.42
C GLY A 141 7.80 -29.32 7.94
N VAL A 142 8.47 -28.36 8.58
CA VAL A 142 8.57 -28.24 10.05
C VAL A 142 7.22 -27.82 10.65
N LEU A 143 6.43 -27.07 9.89
CA LEU A 143 5.03 -26.77 10.21
C LEU A 143 4.11 -27.37 9.13
N PRO A 144 2.88 -27.74 9.51
CA PRO A 144 1.88 -28.18 8.55
C PRO A 144 1.58 -27.04 7.57
N TRP A 145 1.37 -27.39 6.30
CA TRP A 145 1.07 -26.41 5.28
C TRP A 145 -0.24 -25.68 5.57
N SER A 146 -0.21 -24.35 5.47
CA SER A 146 -1.39 -23.50 5.61
C SER A 146 -1.45 -22.46 4.50
N ASN A 147 -2.65 -22.19 3.99
CA ASN A 147 -2.91 -21.12 3.02
C ASN A 147 -3.09 -19.74 3.69
N HIS A 148 -2.70 -19.58 4.95
CA HIS A 148 -2.58 -18.26 5.58
C HIS A 148 -1.65 -17.36 4.77
N HIS A 149 -0.49 -17.88 4.37
CA HIS A 149 0.31 -17.32 3.29
C HIS A 149 0.05 -18.11 2.00
N PRO A 150 -0.20 -17.44 0.84
CA PRO A 150 -0.47 -18.14 -0.40
C PRO A 150 0.61 -19.16 -0.73
N ILE A 151 0.16 -20.37 -1.07
CA ILE A 151 1.04 -21.51 -1.33
C ILE A 151 2.06 -21.20 -2.41
N PHE A 152 1.64 -20.55 -3.49
CA PHE A 152 2.52 -20.18 -4.60
C PHE A 152 3.70 -19.29 -4.16
N SER A 153 3.42 -18.25 -3.35
CA SER A 153 4.50 -17.42 -2.80
C SER A 153 5.41 -18.19 -1.85
N THR A 154 4.86 -19.13 -1.08
CA THR A 154 5.63 -20.01 -0.19
C THR A 154 6.57 -20.92 -0.99
N TYR A 155 6.09 -21.50 -2.10
CA TYR A 155 6.94 -22.30 -3.00
C TYR A 155 8.07 -21.47 -3.62
N ILE A 156 7.79 -20.23 -4.08
CA ILE A 156 8.83 -19.37 -4.64
C ILE A 156 9.92 -19.09 -3.60
N LEU A 157 9.55 -18.58 -2.42
CA LEU A 157 10.52 -18.24 -1.39
C LEU A 157 11.34 -19.45 -0.94
N GLY A 158 10.65 -20.56 -0.67
CA GLY A 158 11.28 -21.79 -0.23
C GLY A 158 12.19 -22.42 -1.28
N THR A 159 11.79 -22.38 -2.57
CA THR A 159 12.62 -22.90 -3.67
C THR A 159 13.93 -22.11 -3.83
N PHE A 160 13.87 -20.78 -3.79
CA PHE A 160 15.08 -19.95 -3.83
C PHE A 160 16.01 -20.26 -2.65
N GLN A 161 15.44 -20.35 -1.44
CA GLN A 161 16.22 -20.69 -0.25
C GLN A 161 16.87 -22.08 -0.38
N LYS A 162 16.10 -23.10 -0.81
CA LYS A 162 16.59 -24.46 -0.97
C LYS A 162 17.68 -24.58 -2.05
N ILE A 163 17.49 -23.94 -3.21
CA ILE A 163 18.51 -23.95 -4.27
C ILE A 163 19.82 -23.35 -3.76
N GLY A 164 19.77 -22.19 -3.10
CA GLY A 164 20.96 -21.55 -2.58
C GLY A 164 21.61 -22.33 -1.44
N SER A 165 20.81 -22.94 -0.56
CA SER A 165 21.32 -23.82 0.51
C SER A 165 22.05 -25.06 -0.04
N ILE A 166 21.60 -25.60 -1.19
CA ILE A 166 22.30 -26.71 -1.86
C ILE A 166 23.62 -26.23 -2.51
N VAL A 167 23.61 -25.02 -3.08
CA VAL A 167 24.78 -24.49 -3.81
C VAL A 167 25.88 -24.01 -2.85
N ALA A 168 25.51 -23.42 -1.71
CA ALA A 168 26.44 -22.87 -0.74
C ALA A 168 25.94 -23.03 0.72
N ASP A 169 25.01 -22.16 1.15
CA ASP A 169 24.48 -22.15 2.51
C ASP A 169 23.07 -21.49 2.56
N ASP A 170 22.47 -21.47 3.73
CA ASP A 170 21.14 -20.88 3.94
C ASP A 170 21.11 -19.37 3.63
N ASN A 171 22.20 -18.65 3.94
CA ASN A 171 22.33 -17.24 3.61
C ASN A 171 22.35 -17.00 2.10
N PHE A 172 23.03 -17.84 1.35
CA PHE A 172 23.08 -17.72 -0.10
C PHE A 172 21.69 -17.93 -0.72
N GLY A 173 20.86 -18.80 -0.15
CA GLY A 173 19.47 -18.99 -0.55
C GLY A 173 18.62 -17.72 -0.38
N ILE A 174 18.74 -17.05 0.76
CA ILE A 174 18.11 -15.75 1.00
C ILE A 174 18.62 -14.71 0.01
N PHE A 175 19.94 -14.64 -0.17
CA PHE A 175 20.57 -13.70 -1.10
C PHE A 175 20.09 -13.87 -2.54
N LEU A 176 19.98 -15.08 -3.04
CA LEU A 176 19.47 -15.34 -4.40
C LEU A 176 18.11 -14.72 -4.62
N PHE A 177 17.18 -14.90 -3.67
CA PHE A 177 15.86 -14.29 -3.75
C PHE A 177 15.91 -12.77 -3.64
N THR A 178 16.56 -12.25 -2.60
CA THR A 178 16.59 -10.81 -2.30
C THR A 178 17.31 -10.01 -3.37
N PHE A 179 18.40 -10.55 -3.93
CA PHE A 179 19.14 -9.92 -5.02
C PHE A 179 18.35 -9.93 -6.33
N THR A 180 17.66 -11.03 -6.64
CA THR A 180 16.76 -11.11 -7.79
C THR A 180 15.62 -10.09 -7.66
N GLN A 181 14.99 -10.02 -6.50
CA GLN A 181 13.93 -9.07 -6.22
C GLN A 181 14.41 -7.62 -6.28
N TYR A 182 15.59 -7.32 -5.76
CA TYR A 182 16.23 -6.01 -5.85
C TYR A 182 16.48 -5.60 -7.31
N THR A 183 17.06 -6.50 -8.11
CA THR A 183 17.33 -6.24 -9.53
C THR A 183 16.04 -5.97 -10.30
N LEU A 184 15.01 -6.79 -10.08
CA LEU A 184 13.68 -6.60 -10.66
C LEU A 184 13.03 -5.29 -10.19
N SER A 185 13.21 -4.89 -8.93
CA SER A 185 12.69 -3.62 -8.40
C SER A 185 13.30 -2.44 -9.15
N CYS A 186 14.61 -2.40 -9.31
CA CYS A 186 15.31 -1.34 -10.04
C CYS A 186 14.84 -1.27 -11.50
N PHE A 187 14.66 -2.43 -12.15
CA PHE A 187 14.18 -2.51 -13.53
C PHE A 187 12.74 -2.02 -13.67
N ILE A 188 11.85 -2.41 -12.76
CA ILE A 188 10.43 -2.04 -12.80
C ILE A 188 10.24 -0.56 -12.47
N PHE A 189 11.01 0.01 -11.53
CA PHE A 189 10.99 1.45 -11.27
C PHE A 189 11.52 2.25 -12.48
N ALA A 190 12.54 1.76 -13.16
CA ALA A 190 12.99 2.35 -14.42
C ALA A 190 11.91 2.27 -15.52
N ASN A 191 11.14 1.17 -15.57
CA ASN A 191 10.01 1.02 -16.49
C ASN A 191 8.89 2.05 -16.24
N ILE A 192 8.67 2.47 -14.98
CA ILE A 192 7.74 3.57 -14.69
C ILE A 192 8.19 4.84 -15.43
N ILE A 193 9.46 5.19 -15.37
CA ILE A 193 10.00 6.41 -16.00
C ILE A 193 10.00 6.27 -17.53
N ASP A 194 10.29 5.09 -18.07
CA ASP A 194 10.14 4.81 -19.50
C ASP A 194 8.69 4.97 -19.97
N PHE A 195 7.73 4.47 -19.18
CA PHE A 195 6.31 4.66 -19.46
C PHE A 195 5.90 6.14 -19.37
N GLN A 196 6.39 6.89 -18.37
CA GLN A 196 6.20 8.34 -18.28
C GLN A 196 6.72 9.07 -19.52
N ASN A 197 7.89 8.66 -20.03
CA ASN A 197 8.46 9.21 -21.27
C ASN A 197 7.56 8.93 -22.48
N LYS A 198 7.05 7.71 -22.60
CA LYS A 198 6.09 7.31 -23.67
C LYS A 198 4.74 8.04 -23.57
N LEU A 199 4.35 8.49 -22.38
CA LEU A 199 3.17 9.34 -22.18
C LEU A 199 3.41 10.81 -22.55
N GLY A 200 4.66 11.22 -22.81
CA GLY A 200 5.03 12.62 -23.00
C GLY A 200 4.87 13.47 -21.72
N THR A 201 5.16 12.86 -20.58
CA THR A 201 5.10 13.51 -19.25
C THR A 201 6.17 14.61 -19.15
N SER A 202 5.87 15.65 -18.36
CA SER A 202 6.79 16.74 -18.03
C SER A 202 8.11 16.21 -17.44
N ASP A 203 9.24 16.76 -17.86
CA ASP A 203 10.57 16.33 -17.41
C ASP A 203 10.76 16.46 -15.90
N ILE A 204 10.13 17.47 -15.27
CA ILE A 204 10.17 17.62 -13.81
C ILE A 204 9.48 16.46 -13.09
N ILE A 205 8.40 15.92 -13.63
CA ILE A 205 7.69 14.77 -13.04
C ILE A 205 8.56 13.52 -13.15
N LYS A 206 9.23 13.29 -14.29
CA LYS A 206 10.19 12.18 -14.45
C LYS A 206 11.33 12.28 -13.45
N LEU A 207 11.90 13.48 -13.28
CA LEU A 207 12.97 13.74 -12.31
C LEU A 207 12.50 13.49 -10.88
N LEU A 208 11.33 14.02 -10.49
CA LEU A 208 10.77 13.79 -9.16
C LEU A 208 10.46 12.31 -8.91
N THR A 209 10.00 11.58 -9.92
CA THR A 209 9.80 10.12 -9.82
C THR A 209 11.11 9.39 -9.60
N PHE A 210 12.17 9.76 -10.34
CA PHE A 210 13.50 9.18 -10.14
C PHE A 210 14.02 9.47 -8.73
N LEU A 211 13.97 10.73 -8.28
CA LEU A 211 14.41 11.11 -6.94
C LEU A 211 13.62 10.41 -5.83
N PHE A 212 12.32 10.22 -6.03
CA PHE A 212 11.47 9.48 -5.11
C PHE A 212 11.95 8.04 -4.89
N PHE A 213 12.32 7.32 -5.96
CA PHE A 213 12.86 5.97 -5.83
C PHE A 213 14.34 5.96 -5.41
N ALA A 214 15.14 6.91 -5.87
CA ALA A 214 16.58 6.95 -5.62
C ALA A 214 16.95 7.38 -4.20
N LEU A 215 16.22 8.36 -3.63
CA LEU A 215 16.58 8.99 -2.36
C LEU A 215 15.86 8.41 -1.15
N SER A 216 14.77 7.66 -1.33
CA SER A 216 14.08 7.05 -0.20
C SER A 216 14.68 5.68 0.14
N PRO A 217 15.30 5.54 1.33
CA PRO A 217 15.87 4.26 1.75
C PRO A 217 14.86 3.11 1.82
N SER A 218 13.57 3.44 2.03
CA SER A 218 12.51 2.43 2.11
C SER A 218 12.44 1.53 0.89
N TRP A 219 12.62 2.09 -0.33
CA TRP A 219 12.52 1.29 -1.55
C TRP A 219 13.60 0.24 -1.66
N TYR A 220 14.84 0.57 -1.27
CA TYR A 220 15.94 -0.39 -1.26
C TYR A 220 15.79 -1.43 -0.16
N LEU A 221 15.29 -1.03 1.02
CA LEU A 221 15.00 -1.96 2.11
C LEU A 221 13.90 -2.95 1.71
N TYR A 222 12.77 -2.47 1.16
CA TYR A 222 11.71 -3.35 0.66
C TYR A 222 12.21 -4.24 -0.48
N ALA A 223 12.95 -3.67 -1.43
CA ALA A 223 13.49 -4.42 -2.57
C ALA A 223 14.43 -5.53 -2.15
N TYR A 224 15.19 -5.34 -1.06
CA TYR A 224 16.21 -6.28 -0.58
C TYR A 224 15.78 -7.05 0.68
N THR A 225 14.49 -7.20 0.91
CA THR A 225 13.93 -7.97 2.03
C THR A 225 13.27 -9.26 1.55
N PHE A 226 13.51 -10.36 2.27
CA PHE A 226 12.92 -11.66 1.97
C PHE A 226 11.44 -11.69 2.38
N MET A 227 10.56 -11.31 1.46
CA MET A 227 9.11 -11.23 1.67
C MET A 227 8.33 -11.18 0.34
N LYS A 228 7.11 -11.71 0.35
CA LYS A 228 6.22 -11.74 -0.82
C LYS A 228 5.63 -10.39 -1.21
N ASP A 229 5.49 -9.46 -0.26
CA ASP A 229 4.78 -8.19 -0.50
C ASP A 229 5.50 -7.29 -1.50
N THR A 230 6.84 -7.33 -1.55
CA THR A 230 7.62 -6.64 -2.57
C THR A 230 7.33 -7.20 -3.96
N SER A 231 7.36 -8.51 -4.11
CA SER A 231 7.00 -9.15 -5.39
C SER A 231 5.58 -8.75 -5.83
N TYR A 232 4.64 -8.64 -4.88
CA TYR A 232 3.26 -8.25 -5.16
C TYR A 232 3.18 -6.83 -5.76
N TYR A 233 3.77 -5.81 -5.13
CA TYR A 233 3.66 -4.45 -5.69
C TYR A 233 4.45 -4.27 -6.98
N LEU A 234 5.53 -5.01 -7.21
CA LEU A 234 6.24 -5.00 -8.48
C LEU A 234 5.37 -5.55 -9.62
N ILE A 235 4.72 -6.66 -9.39
CA ILE A 235 3.77 -7.24 -10.35
C ILE A 235 2.56 -6.32 -10.55
N PHE A 236 2.11 -5.65 -9.49
CA PHE A 236 1.03 -4.68 -9.57
C PHE A 236 1.37 -3.51 -10.52
N ILE A 237 2.61 -3.01 -10.53
CA ILE A 237 3.05 -1.98 -11.48
C ILE A 237 2.95 -2.51 -12.92
N ILE A 238 3.42 -3.74 -13.18
CA ILE A 238 3.35 -4.36 -14.51
C ILE A 238 1.88 -4.52 -14.94
N PHE A 239 1.05 -5.03 -14.06
CA PHE A 239 -0.40 -5.13 -14.26
C PHE A 239 -0.99 -3.75 -14.58
N PHE A 240 -0.72 -2.75 -13.76
CA PHE A 240 -1.34 -1.43 -13.87
C PHE A 240 -0.96 -0.69 -15.15
N ILE A 241 0.31 -0.75 -15.56
CA ILE A 241 0.76 -0.18 -16.85
C ILE A 241 0.04 -0.86 -18.02
N ASN A 242 -0.08 -2.19 -18.01
CA ASN A 242 -0.73 -2.92 -19.10
C ASN A 242 -2.27 -2.78 -19.04
N TYR A 243 -2.85 -2.61 -17.85
CA TYR A 243 -4.27 -2.27 -17.67
C TYR A 243 -4.61 -0.91 -18.28
N ILE A 244 -3.74 0.11 -18.10
CA ILE A 244 -3.88 1.42 -18.75
C ILE A 244 -3.81 1.29 -20.27
N LYS A 245 -2.82 0.58 -20.80
CA LYS A 245 -2.71 0.33 -22.25
C LYS A 245 -3.94 -0.38 -22.79
N PHE A 246 -4.43 -1.38 -22.09
CA PHE A 246 -5.64 -2.12 -22.43
C PHE A 246 -6.85 -1.19 -22.45
N PHE A 247 -6.99 -0.32 -21.45
CA PHE A 247 -8.07 0.65 -21.38
C PHE A 247 -8.12 1.61 -22.58
N TYR A 248 -6.95 2.00 -23.14
CA TYR A 248 -6.84 2.95 -24.26
C TYR A 248 -6.67 2.30 -25.64
N ASN A 249 -6.94 1.02 -25.79
CA ASN A 249 -6.77 0.28 -27.06
C ASN A 249 -5.34 0.27 -27.60
N GLU A 250 -4.34 0.41 -26.73
CA GLU A 250 -2.92 0.39 -27.10
C GLU A 250 -2.25 -0.95 -26.83
N SER A 251 -3.03 -1.98 -26.51
CA SER A 251 -2.50 -3.30 -26.21
C SER A 251 -2.32 -4.13 -27.48
N ASP A 252 -1.09 -4.46 -27.78
CA ASP A 252 -0.75 -5.56 -28.69
C ASP A 252 -0.95 -6.93 -28.00
N LYS A 253 -0.84 -8.02 -28.76
CA LYS A 253 -0.98 -9.39 -28.22
C LYS A 253 -0.05 -9.64 -27.03
N LYS A 254 1.18 -9.12 -27.07
CA LYS A 254 2.17 -9.25 -26.00
C LYS A 254 1.71 -8.55 -24.73
N SER A 255 1.20 -7.33 -24.83
CA SER A 255 0.67 -6.56 -23.67
C SER A 255 -0.53 -7.25 -23.05
N ILE A 256 -1.42 -7.86 -23.83
CA ILE A 256 -2.58 -8.64 -23.32
C ILE A 256 -2.09 -9.88 -22.56
N ILE A 257 -1.10 -10.59 -23.08
CA ILE A 257 -0.51 -11.74 -22.41
C ILE A 257 0.16 -11.32 -21.09
N ILE A 258 0.92 -10.23 -21.10
CA ILE A 258 1.55 -9.69 -19.88
C ILE A 258 0.48 -9.27 -18.86
N LEU A 259 -0.61 -8.65 -19.32
CA LEU A 259 -1.74 -8.27 -18.47
C LEU A 259 -2.38 -9.50 -17.82
N LEU A 260 -2.61 -10.56 -18.57
CA LEU A 260 -3.16 -11.81 -18.07
C LEU A 260 -2.21 -12.48 -17.05
N ILE A 261 -0.93 -12.64 -17.40
CA ILE A 261 0.06 -13.26 -16.52
C ILE A 261 0.23 -12.46 -15.24
N SER A 262 0.34 -11.13 -15.31
CA SER A 262 0.46 -10.28 -14.12
C SER A 262 -0.79 -10.33 -13.25
N SER A 263 -1.99 -10.42 -13.83
CA SER A 263 -3.25 -10.60 -13.09
C SER A 263 -3.26 -11.94 -12.33
N LEU A 264 -2.85 -13.03 -12.98
CA LEU A 264 -2.75 -14.34 -12.35
C LEU A 264 -1.72 -14.36 -11.22
N LEU A 265 -0.55 -13.75 -11.44
CA LEU A 265 0.48 -13.66 -10.40
C LEU A 265 0.02 -12.84 -9.20
N LEU A 266 -0.75 -11.77 -9.39
CA LEU A 266 -1.34 -11.00 -8.28
C LEU A 266 -2.27 -11.86 -7.41
N MET A 267 -3.09 -12.71 -8.03
CA MET A 267 -3.95 -13.66 -7.31
C MET A 267 -3.15 -14.71 -6.54
N LEU A 268 -2.07 -15.20 -7.14
CA LEU A 268 -1.26 -16.29 -6.59
C LEU A 268 -0.34 -15.84 -5.45
N ILE A 269 0.07 -14.56 -5.42
CA ILE A 269 1.00 -14.02 -4.42
C ILE A 269 0.27 -13.49 -3.17
N ARG A 270 -0.96 -12.96 -3.33
CA ARG A 270 -1.78 -12.51 -2.20
C ARG A 270 -3.24 -12.94 -2.38
N ASN A 271 -3.84 -13.46 -1.32
CA ASN A 271 -5.23 -13.94 -1.33
C ASN A 271 -6.26 -12.86 -1.74
N ASN A 272 -5.99 -11.57 -1.46
CA ASN A 272 -6.87 -10.47 -1.89
C ASN A 272 -6.65 -10.03 -3.34
N GLY A 273 -5.62 -10.53 -4.02
CA GLY A 273 -5.32 -10.19 -5.42
C GLY A 273 -6.46 -10.51 -6.38
N ILE A 274 -7.17 -11.63 -6.16
CA ILE A 274 -8.33 -12.01 -7.00
C ILE A 274 -9.41 -10.92 -7.02
N TYR A 275 -9.70 -10.30 -5.89
CA TYR A 275 -10.73 -9.25 -5.83
C TYR A 275 -10.28 -8.00 -6.58
N VAL A 276 -9.00 -7.61 -6.44
CA VAL A 276 -8.46 -6.45 -7.15
C VAL A 276 -8.55 -6.64 -8.66
N VAL A 277 -8.09 -7.78 -9.19
CA VAL A 277 -8.11 -8.01 -10.64
C VAL A 277 -9.53 -8.24 -11.15
N SER A 278 -10.35 -9.07 -10.49
CA SER A 278 -11.69 -9.40 -10.96
C SER A 278 -12.60 -8.17 -11.00
N VAL A 279 -12.63 -7.35 -9.94
CA VAL A 279 -13.47 -6.14 -9.91
C VAL A 279 -12.97 -5.11 -10.91
N SER A 280 -11.65 -5.01 -11.14
CA SER A 280 -11.11 -4.12 -12.17
C SER A 280 -11.58 -4.51 -13.58
N PHE A 281 -11.59 -5.80 -13.91
CA PHE A 281 -12.11 -6.27 -15.20
C PHE A 281 -13.64 -6.22 -15.29
N LEU A 282 -14.36 -6.44 -14.19
CA LEU A 282 -15.81 -6.20 -14.15
C LEU A 282 -16.16 -4.73 -14.43
N ALA A 283 -15.38 -3.79 -13.89
CA ALA A 283 -15.57 -2.39 -14.20
C ALA A 283 -15.37 -2.10 -15.69
N LEU A 284 -14.35 -2.70 -16.33
CA LEU A 284 -14.15 -2.60 -17.78
C LEU A 284 -15.29 -3.25 -18.56
N PHE A 285 -15.82 -4.38 -18.10
CA PHE A 285 -16.98 -5.03 -18.73
C PHE A 285 -18.18 -4.12 -18.81
N PHE A 286 -18.46 -3.34 -17.76
CA PHE A 286 -19.61 -2.43 -17.74
C PHE A 286 -19.35 -1.10 -18.47
N LEU A 287 -18.13 -0.60 -18.42
CA LEU A 287 -17.80 0.76 -18.84
C LEU A 287 -17.12 0.85 -20.23
N LYS A 288 -16.65 -0.29 -20.78
CA LYS A 288 -15.96 -0.38 -22.07
C LYS A 288 -16.57 -1.49 -22.94
N PRO A 289 -17.59 -1.18 -23.74
CA PRO A 289 -18.31 -2.18 -24.57
C PRO A 289 -17.38 -3.01 -25.46
N ASP A 290 -16.34 -2.41 -26.03
CA ASP A 290 -15.40 -3.07 -26.95
C ASP A 290 -14.61 -4.21 -26.29
N TYR A 291 -14.48 -4.18 -24.97
CA TYR A 291 -13.72 -5.18 -24.19
C TYR A 291 -14.57 -6.15 -23.39
N LYS A 292 -15.90 -6.11 -23.54
CA LYS A 292 -16.81 -6.96 -22.77
C LYS A 292 -16.42 -8.43 -22.79
N LYS A 293 -16.16 -8.99 -24.00
CA LYS A 293 -15.83 -10.42 -24.16
C LYS A 293 -14.53 -10.78 -23.46
N ILE A 294 -13.48 -9.98 -23.66
CA ILE A 294 -12.16 -10.25 -23.04
C ILE A 294 -12.23 -10.07 -21.53
N SER A 295 -12.88 -9.00 -21.06
CA SER A 295 -12.99 -8.73 -19.61
C SER A 295 -13.74 -9.84 -18.88
N ILE A 296 -14.88 -10.29 -19.40
CA ILE A 296 -15.63 -11.38 -18.77
C ILE A 296 -14.88 -12.71 -18.87
N SER A 297 -14.18 -12.98 -19.98
CA SER A 297 -13.36 -14.18 -20.13
C SER A 297 -12.24 -14.22 -19.09
N PHE A 298 -11.61 -13.10 -18.78
CA PHE A 298 -10.59 -13.01 -17.74
C PHE A 298 -11.19 -13.27 -16.35
N VAL A 299 -12.32 -12.64 -16.04
CA VAL A 299 -13.00 -12.86 -14.75
C VAL A 299 -13.38 -14.32 -14.57
N VAL A 300 -13.99 -14.94 -15.59
CA VAL A 300 -14.35 -16.37 -15.55
C VAL A 300 -13.11 -17.25 -15.35
N LEU A 301 -12.02 -16.96 -16.09
CA LEU A 301 -10.77 -17.69 -15.95
C LEU A 301 -10.19 -17.56 -14.53
N PHE A 302 -10.22 -16.36 -13.93
CA PHE A 302 -9.74 -16.15 -12.57
C PHE A 302 -10.53 -16.98 -11.55
N PHE A 303 -11.85 -17.03 -11.66
CA PHE A 303 -12.68 -17.86 -10.80
C PHE A 303 -12.45 -19.36 -11.00
N ILE A 304 -12.28 -19.82 -12.25
CA ILE A 304 -11.94 -21.21 -12.52
C ILE A 304 -10.60 -21.60 -11.87
N ILE A 305 -9.57 -20.76 -12.06
CA ILE A 305 -8.26 -20.99 -11.44
C ILE A 305 -8.35 -20.99 -9.91
N GLN A 306 -9.14 -20.08 -9.32
CA GLN A 306 -9.35 -20.06 -7.88
C GLN A 306 -10.04 -21.33 -7.37
N LEU A 307 -11.04 -21.84 -8.09
CA LEU A 307 -11.69 -23.11 -7.77
C LEU A 307 -10.71 -24.29 -7.83
N ILE A 308 -9.90 -24.35 -8.87
CA ILE A 308 -8.85 -25.38 -9.02
C ILE A 308 -7.87 -25.31 -7.84
N LEU A 309 -7.37 -24.11 -7.50
CA LEU A 309 -6.47 -23.92 -6.37
C LEU A 309 -7.09 -24.35 -5.05
N ASN A 310 -8.33 -23.93 -4.77
CA ASN A 310 -9.05 -24.34 -3.56
C ASN A 310 -9.25 -25.86 -3.49
N THR A 311 -9.50 -26.50 -4.64
CA THR A 311 -9.63 -27.95 -4.73
C THR A 311 -8.29 -28.64 -4.44
N ILE A 312 -7.19 -28.15 -5.02
CA ILE A 312 -5.83 -28.67 -4.76
C ILE A 312 -5.48 -28.52 -3.28
N ILE A 313 -5.75 -27.36 -2.68
CA ILE A 313 -5.53 -27.08 -1.25
C ILE A 313 -6.26 -28.14 -0.40
N LYS A 314 -7.55 -28.34 -0.68
CA LYS A 314 -8.39 -29.29 0.06
C LYS A 314 -7.92 -30.74 -0.13
N MET A 315 -7.59 -31.15 -1.36
CA MET A 315 -7.15 -32.53 -1.66
C MET A 315 -5.81 -32.89 -1.00
N ASN A 316 -4.95 -31.91 -0.79
CA ASN A 316 -3.65 -32.10 -0.12
C ASN A 316 -3.71 -31.88 1.40
N GLY A 317 -4.90 -31.73 2.00
CA GLY A 317 -5.04 -31.53 3.45
C GLY A 317 -4.39 -30.24 3.96
N ILE A 318 -4.21 -29.23 3.08
CA ILE A 318 -3.61 -27.96 3.45
C ILE A 318 -4.66 -27.13 4.21
N GLU A 319 -4.31 -26.62 5.36
CA GLU A 319 -5.20 -25.78 6.16
C GLU A 319 -5.59 -24.52 5.38
N PRO A 320 -6.89 -24.22 5.21
CA PRO A 320 -7.34 -22.98 4.59
C PRO A 320 -6.95 -21.78 5.48
N SER A 321 -6.92 -20.60 4.89
CA SER A 321 -6.81 -19.35 5.68
C SER A 321 -7.96 -19.27 6.68
N ASN A 322 -7.65 -19.01 7.94
CA ASN A 322 -8.66 -18.96 9.00
C ASN A 322 -9.60 -17.76 8.74
N ILE A 323 -10.91 -17.96 8.94
CA ILE A 323 -11.93 -16.93 8.76
C ILE A 323 -11.68 -15.70 9.63
N ARG A 324 -11.04 -15.87 10.79
CA ARG A 324 -10.66 -14.77 11.69
C ARG A 324 -9.86 -13.67 11.00
N GLU A 325 -9.11 -14.01 9.91
CA GLU A 325 -8.34 -13.01 9.16
C GLU A 325 -9.23 -11.97 8.45
N THR A 326 -10.48 -12.30 8.19
CA THR A 326 -11.46 -11.39 7.59
C THR A 326 -12.24 -10.57 8.62
N LEU A 327 -12.09 -10.89 9.90
CA LEU A 327 -12.89 -10.32 10.99
C LEU A 327 -12.12 -9.24 11.81
N SER A 328 -11.01 -8.73 11.31
CA SER A 328 -10.17 -7.74 12.01
C SER A 328 -10.97 -6.54 12.53
N ILE A 329 -11.83 -5.93 11.70
CA ILE A 329 -12.66 -4.79 12.11
C ILE A 329 -13.76 -5.21 13.10
N PRO A 330 -14.59 -6.23 12.84
CA PRO A 330 -15.59 -6.68 13.79
C PRO A 330 -15.03 -7.05 15.16
N VAL A 331 -13.87 -7.69 15.20
CA VAL A 331 -13.19 -8.05 16.45
C VAL A 331 -12.78 -6.81 17.25
N GLN A 332 -12.19 -5.80 16.61
CA GLN A 332 -11.84 -4.54 17.25
C GLN A 332 -13.07 -3.78 17.76
N GLN A 333 -14.18 -3.87 17.06
CA GLN A 333 -15.44 -3.24 17.43
C GLN A 333 -16.02 -3.86 18.71
N ILE A 334 -16.07 -5.20 18.77
CA ILE A 334 -16.50 -5.92 19.98
C ILE A 334 -15.55 -5.61 21.14
N ALA A 335 -14.23 -5.71 20.93
CA ALA A 335 -13.25 -5.45 21.97
C ALA A 335 -13.40 -4.05 22.58
N ARG A 336 -13.51 -3.03 21.70
CA ARG A 336 -13.71 -1.66 22.19
C ARG A 336 -15.02 -1.49 22.93
N TYR A 337 -16.11 -2.11 22.44
CA TYR A 337 -17.40 -2.07 23.13
C TYR A 337 -17.30 -2.69 24.54
N THR A 338 -16.68 -3.86 24.66
CA THR A 338 -16.48 -4.57 25.94
C THR A 338 -15.71 -3.74 26.97
N ILE A 339 -14.75 -2.92 26.52
CA ILE A 339 -13.92 -2.10 27.42
C ILE A 339 -14.67 -0.83 27.89
N TYR A 340 -15.47 -0.23 27.02
CA TYR A 340 -16.07 1.08 27.30
C TYR A 340 -17.54 1.02 27.72
N ASN A 341 -18.18 -0.17 27.69
CA ASN A 341 -19.57 -0.37 28.03
C ASN A 341 -19.75 -1.60 28.93
N ASN A 342 -20.78 -1.59 29.77
CA ASN A 342 -21.12 -2.74 30.60
C ASN A 342 -21.89 -3.78 29.76
N LEU A 343 -21.42 -5.01 29.78
CA LEU A 343 -22.11 -6.14 29.15
C LEU A 343 -23.19 -6.70 30.10
N THR A 344 -24.33 -7.11 29.54
CA THR A 344 -25.31 -7.92 30.28
C THR A 344 -24.79 -9.36 30.41
N GLU A 345 -25.32 -10.11 31.39
CA GLU A 345 -24.92 -11.53 31.60
C GLU A 345 -25.14 -12.39 30.35
N GLU A 346 -26.20 -12.13 29.56
CA GLU A 346 -26.42 -12.80 28.26
C GLU A 346 -25.32 -12.49 27.24
N GLU A 347 -24.83 -11.26 27.21
CA GLU A 347 -23.76 -10.85 26.31
C GLU A 347 -22.41 -11.42 26.73
N LYS A 348 -22.15 -11.53 28.05
CA LYS A 348 -20.96 -12.19 28.58
C LYS A 348 -20.97 -13.69 28.23
N ASP A 349 -22.12 -14.36 28.34
CA ASP A 349 -22.26 -15.77 27.92
C ASP A 349 -22.00 -15.95 26.42
N LYS A 350 -22.50 -15.03 25.58
CA LYS A 350 -22.21 -15.05 24.13
C LYS A 350 -20.74 -14.74 23.84
N LEU A 351 -20.12 -13.81 24.57
CA LEU A 351 -18.72 -13.45 24.40
C LEU A 351 -17.81 -14.65 24.70
N SER A 352 -18.04 -15.34 25.82
CA SER A 352 -17.26 -16.51 26.25
C SER A 352 -17.36 -17.72 25.31
N LYS A 353 -18.41 -17.79 24.47
CA LYS A 353 -18.56 -18.84 23.44
C LYS A 353 -17.67 -18.62 22.23
N VAL A 354 -17.33 -17.37 21.91
CA VAL A 354 -16.63 -17.03 20.69
C VAL A 354 -15.22 -16.44 20.92
N PHE A 355 -14.88 -16.08 22.16
CA PHE A 355 -13.55 -15.63 22.54
C PHE A 355 -13.03 -16.43 23.75
N MET A 356 -11.69 -16.64 23.77
CA MET A 356 -11.00 -17.19 24.94
C MET A 356 -10.79 -16.13 26.04
N TYR A 357 -10.98 -14.85 25.73
CA TYR A 357 -10.76 -13.72 26.63
C TYR A 357 -12.02 -13.37 27.40
N ASP A 358 -11.84 -13.04 28.68
CA ASP A 358 -12.85 -12.34 29.49
C ASP A 358 -12.75 -10.81 29.35
N GLU A 359 -13.58 -10.06 30.10
CA GLU A 359 -13.61 -8.59 30.03
C GLU A 359 -12.25 -7.96 30.42
N ASN A 360 -11.52 -8.55 31.37
CA ASN A 360 -10.21 -8.05 31.81
C ASN A 360 -9.14 -8.32 30.75
N ASP A 361 -9.16 -9.52 30.14
CA ASP A 361 -8.25 -9.88 29.07
C ASP A 361 -8.41 -8.95 27.87
N PHE A 362 -9.64 -8.53 27.54
CA PHE A 362 -9.86 -7.52 26.50
C PHE A 362 -9.19 -6.19 26.85
N ALA A 363 -9.31 -5.73 28.09
CA ALA A 363 -8.71 -4.47 28.53
C ALA A 363 -7.17 -4.51 28.48
N GLU A 364 -6.56 -5.65 28.83
CA GLU A 364 -5.10 -5.83 28.81
C GLU A 364 -4.53 -5.98 27.39
N ASN A 365 -5.25 -6.65 26.50
CA ASN A 365 -4.75 -7.00 25.16
C ASN A 365 -5.22 -6.07 24.05
N TYR A 366 -6.20 -5.20 24.30
CA TYR A 366 -6.70 -4.29 23.29
C TYR A 366 -5.66 -3.26 22.86
N ASN A 367 -5.39 -3.24 21.57
CA ASN A 367 -4.57 -2.22 20.94
C ASN A 367 -5.37 -1.59 19.80
N PRO A 368 -5.68 -0.29 19.84
CA PRO A 368 -6.47 0.38 18.80
C PRO A 368 -5.80 0.37 17.43
N ASP A 369 -4.48 0.22 17.37
CA ASP A 369 -3.71 0.20 16.12
C ASP A 369 -3.55 -1.20 15.50
N ILE A 370 -3.80 -2.28 16.26
CA ILE A 370 -3.55 -3.66 15.79
C ILE A 370 -4.64 -4.58 16.34
N SER A 371 -5.35 -5.27 15.45
CA SER A 371 -6.39 -6.22 15.83
C SER A 371 -5.86 -7.61 16.21
N ASP A 372 -4.62 -7.94 15.85
CA ASP A 372 -4.08 -9.29 15.97
C ASP A 372 -4.15 -9.85 17.42
N PRO A 373 -3.81 -9.11 18.49
CA PRO A 373 -3.89 -9.66 19.83
C PRO A 373 -5.30 -10.13 20.23
N ILE A 374 -6.33 -9.37 19.86
CA ILE A 374 -7.73 -9.78 20.14
C ILE A 374 -8.18 -10.87 19.15
N LYS A 375 -7.78 -10.75 17.88
CA LYS A 375 -8.13 -11.72 16.86
C LYS A 375 -7.59 -13.14 17.16
N GLU A 376 -6.44 -13.24 17.84
CA GLU A 376 -5.86 -14.52 18.27
C GLU A 376 -6.71 -15.23 19.32
N SER A 377 -7.50 -14.51 20.13
CA SER A 377 -8.41 -15.09 21.10
C SER A 377 -9.73 -15.59 20.50
N LEU A 378 -10.02 -15.28 19.23
CA LEU A 378 -11.27 -15.66 18.56
C LEU A 378 -11.32 -17.15 18.25
N VAL A 379 -12.35 -17.83 18.74
CA VAL A 379 -12.62 -19.27 18.52
C VAL A 379 -13.81 -19.41 17.59
N ILE A 380 -13.55 -19.62 16.31
CA ILE A 380 -14.59 -19.91 15.30
C ILE A 380 -14.13 -21.16 14.53
N GLU A 381 -14.71 -22.31 14.88
CA GLU A 381 -14.43 -23.58 14.23
C GLU A 381 -15.60 -24.03 13.33
N THR A 382 -16.81 -23.65 13.71
CA THR A 382 -18.04 -24.07 13.05
C THR A 382 -18.81 -22.87 12.48
N LYS A 383 -19.78 -23.19 11.60
CA LYS A 383 -20.73 -22.17 11.11
C LYS A 383 -21.62 -21.63 12.23
N SER A 384 -21.87 -22.43 13.27
CA SER A 384 -22.62 -21.98 14.45
C SER A 384 -21.85 -20.88 15.19
N ASP A 385 -20.56 -21.08 15.44
CA ASP A 385 -19.72 -20.11 16.15
C ASP A 385 -19.66 -18.79 15.39
N LEU A 386 -19.56 -18.85 14.05
CA LEU A 386 -19.63 -17.66 13.21
C LEU A 386 -20.97 -16.93 13.35
N LYS A 387 -22.08 -17.69 13.42
CA LYS A 387 -23.42 -17.13 13.60
C LYS A 387 -23.55 -16.47 14.97
N ASP A 388 -23.02 -17.11 16.02
CA ASP A 388 -23.02 -16.57 17.39
C ASP A 388 -22.17 -15.29 17.48
N PHE A 389 -20.98 -15.29 16.85
CA PHE A 389 -20.14 -14.10 16.72
C PHE A 389 -20.87 -12.94 16.01
N LEU A 390 -21.49 -13.21 14.86
CA LEU A 390 -22.21 -12.17 14.11
C LEU A 390 -23.46 -11.69 14.86
N SER A 391 -24.13 -12.57 15.59
CA SER A 391 -25.29 -12.22 16.46
C SER A 391 -24.86 -11.30 17.59
N LEU A 392 -23.76 -11.62 18.28
CA LEU A 392 -23.17 -10.76 19.31
C LEU A 392 -22.76 -9.41 18.72
N TRP A 393 -21.97 -9.43 17.64
CA TRP A 393 -21.50 -8.23 16.94
C TRP A 393 -22.66 -7.29 16.57
N TRP A 394 -23.75 -7.84 16.01
CA TRP A 394 -24.92 -7.07 15.61
C TRP A 394 -25.72 -6.53 16.78
N SER A 395 -25.84 -7.28 17.89
CA SER A 395 -26.53 -6.84 19.09
C SER A 395 -25.83 -5.65 19.75
N LEU A 396 -24.50 -5.70 19.86
CA LEU A 396 -23.70 -4.63 20.45
C LEU A 396 -23.66 -3.37 19.55
N LEU A 397 -23.57 -3.55 18.22
CA LEU A 397 -23.65 -2.44 17.25
C LEU A 397 -24.92 -1.61 17.43
N LYS A 398 -26.07 -2.27 17.65
CA LYS A 398 -27.36 -1.57 17.83
C LYS A 398 -27.42 -0.74 19.10
N LYS A 399 -26.70 -1.15 20.14
CA LYS A 399 -26.68 -0.45 21.43
C LYS A 399 -25.80 0.81 21.41
N ASP A 400 -24.61 0.71 20.80
CA ASP A 400 -23.70 1.86 20.70
C ASP A 400 -22.92 1.85 19.36
N PRO A 401 -23.53 2.34 18.27
CA PRO A 401 -22.89 2.41 16.95
C PRO A 401 -21.68 3.36 16.94
N VAL A 402 -21.63 4.36 17.84
CA VAL A 402 -20.52 5.32 17.87
C VAL A 402 -19.23 4.63 18.34
N THR A 403 -19.30 3.78 19.37
CA THR A 403 -18.13 2.99 19.81
C THR A 403 -17.60 2.08 18.71
N TYR A 404 -18.48 1.54 17.83
CA TYR A 404 -18.08 0.77 16.65
C TYR A 404 -17.37 1.60 15.59
N ILE A 405 -17.88 2.81 15.33
CA ILE A 405 -17.23 3.76 14.42
C ILE A 405 -15.87 4.16 14.99
N ASP A 406 -15.80 4.45 16.29
CA ASP A 406 -14.54 4.79 16.98
C ASP A 406 -13.52 3.66 16.89
N ALA A 407 -13.92 2.40 17.08
CA ALA A 407 -13.03 1.25 16.93
C ALA A 407 -12.43 1.18 15.52
N THR A 408 -13.29 1.31 14.50
CA THR A 408 -12.88 1.30 13.10
C THR A 408 -11.93 2.45 12.78
N LEU A 409 -12.28 3.66 13.19
CA LEU A 409 -11.47 4.84 12.92
C LEU A 409 -10.11 4.77 13.64
N ASN A 410 -10.07 4.31 14.89
CA ASN A 410 -8.80 4.12 15.61
C ASN A 410 -7.89 3.11 14.90
N ASN A 411 -8.44 2.03 14.33
CA ASN A 411 -7.67 1.05 13.59
C ASN A 411 -7.27 1.51 12.16
N THR A 412 -7.82 2.63 11.65
CA THR A 412 -7.67 2.98 10.23
C THR A 412 -7.24 4.43 9.95
N TYR A 413 -7.35 5.34 10.94
CA TYR A 413 -7.14 6.78 10.68
C TYR A 413 -5.77 7.10 10.09
N GLY A 414 -4.76 6.34 10.37
CA GLY A 414 -3.44 6.55 9.80
C GLY A 414 -3.36 6.35 8.28
N TYR A 415 -4.33 5.66 7.66
CA TYR A 415 -4.39 5.54 6.22
C TYR A 415 -4.89 6.80 5.51
N PHE A 416 -5.55 7.71 6.23
CA PHE A 416 -6.04 8.98 5.66
C PHE A 416 -5.52 10.24 6.38
N TYR A 417 -4.89 10.09 7.56
CA TYR A 417 -4.34 11.19 8.34
C TYR A 417 -2.80 11.20 8.30
N PRO A 418 -2.17 12.26 7.74
CA PRO A 418 -0.72 12.27 7.47
C PRO A 418 0.16 12.55 8.69
N TYR A 419 -0.42 12.78 9.87
CA TYR A 419 0.33 13.15 11.09
C TYR A 419 0.28 12.08 12.19
N LYS A 420 0.00 10.81 11.84
CA LYS A 420 0.18 9.70 12.77
C LYS A 420 1.66 9.49 13.07
N GLU A 421 2.03 9.45 14.34
CA GLU A 421 3.44 9.47 14.77
C GLU A 421 4.08 8.08 14.81
N ASP A 422 3.40 7.08 15.34
CA ASP A 422 3.97 5.75 15.53
C ASP A 422 3.62 4.78 14.39
N VAL A 423 4.36 4.86 13.30
CA VAL A 423 4.27 3.84 12.26
C VAL A 423 5.24 2.71 12.60
N LYS A 424 4.69 1.59 13.08
CA LYS A 424 5.47 0.44 13.65
C LYS A 424 6.35 -0.34 12.68
N GLU A 425 6.43 0.05 11.44
CA GLU A 425 6.96 -0.76 10.33
C GLU A 425 8.45 -1.05 10.28
N SER A 426 9.25 -0.36 11.07
CA SER A 426 10.63 -0.17 10.62
C SER A 426 11.66 -1.17 11.13
N ILE A 427 11.43 -1.82 12.27
CA ILE A 427 12.49 -2.62 12.92
C ILE A 427 12.77 -3.91 12.16
N GLY A 428 11.75 -4.53 11.58
CA GLY A 428 11.88 -5.80 10.88
C GLY A 428 12.70 -5.73 9.59
N TYR A 429 12.76 -4.58 8.90
CA TYR A 429 13.48 -4.44 7.62
C TYR A 429 14.99 -4.27 7.75
N PHE A 430 15.52 -4.27 8.96
CA PHE A 430 16.97 -4.16 9.23
C PHE A 430 17.60 -5.45 9.74
N ARG A 431 16.81 -6.49 10.00
CA ARG A 431 17.28 -7.67 10.74
C ARG A 431 16.81 -8.96 10.10
N VAL A 432 17.56 -10.01 10.38
CA VAL A 432 17.09 -11.39 10.21
C VAL A 432 16.37 -11.79 11.49
N VAL A 433 15.12 -12.25 11.36
CA VAL A 433 14.35 -12.77 12.48
C VAL A 433 14.85 -14.18 12.82
N ASN A 434 15.72 -14.26 13.83
CA ASN A 434 16.35 -15.53 14.26
C ASN A 434 15.85 -15.98 15.64
N ASN A 435 14.60 -15.67 15.99
CA ASN A 435 14.00 -16.09 17.23
C ASN A 435 13.56 -17.56 17.12
N LYS A 436 13.95 -18.41 18.06
CA LYS A 436 13.59 -19.85 18.12
C LYS A 436 12.07 -20.11 18.08
N ARG A 437 11.24 -19.15 18.54
CA ARG A 437 9.78 -19.26 18.42
C ARG A 437 9.30 -19.21 16.99
N ILE A 438 10.07 -18.59 16.10
CA ILE A 438 9.68 -18.30 14.72
C ILE A 438 10.53 -19.10 13.75
N ASN A 439 11.86 -19.18 13.94
CA ASN A 439 12.75 -20.00 13.16
C ASN A 439 12.72 -21.47 13.67
N LYS A 440 11.62 -22.15 13.42
CA LYS A 440 11.42 -23.55 13.83
C LYS A 440 12.21 -24.54 12.95
N GLY A 441 12.53 -24.12 11.72
CA GLY A 441 13.34 -24.89 10.77
C GLY A 441 14.83 -24.89 11.09
N ASN A 442 15.27 -24.19 12.16
CA ASN A 442 16.67 -24.06 12.56
C ASN A 442 17.58 -23.58 11.42
N PHE A 443 17.08 -22.70 10.55
CA PHE A 443 17.88 -22.09 9.51
C PHE A 443 19.00 -21.22 10.12
N ASP A 444 20.21 -21.33 9.57
CA ASP A 444 21.35 -20.55 10.05
C ASP A 444 21.50 -19.25 9.25
N PHE A 445 20.66 -18.27 9.58
CA PHE A 445 20.72 -16.95 8.96
C PHE A 445 21.52 -15.99 9.82
N TYR A 446 22.51 -15.36 9.21
CA TYR A 446 23.31 -14.34 9.88
C TYR A 446 23.69 -13.20 8.94
N MET A 447 23.83 -12.01 9.50
CA MET A 447 24.36 -10.84 8.79
C MET A 447 25.84 -10.67 9.11
N ASN A 448 26.66 -10.34 8.12
CA ASN A 448 28.10 -10.17 8.28
C ASN A 448 28.43 -9.14 9.39
N LYS A 449 29.18 -9.56 10.41
CA LYS A 449 29.56 -8.73 11.58
C LYS A 449 30.38 -7.50 11.18
N ARG A 450 31.19 -7.58 10.10
CA ARG A 450 32.01 -6.47 9.59
C ARG A 450 31.18 -5.18 9.35
N TYR A 451 29.97 -5.31 8.86
CA TYR A 451 29.10 -4.16 8.54
C TYR A 451 28.14 -3.78 9.65
N LYS A 452 28.24 -4.37 10.86
CA LYS A 452 27.32 -4.11 11.97
C LYS A 452 27.23 -2.62 12.34
N LYS A 453 28.38 -1.91 12.38
CA LYS A 453 28.43 -0.48 12.72
C LYS A 453 27.72 0.36 11.64
N PHE A 454 27.95 0.05 10.36
CA PHE A 454 27.29 0.73 9.25
C PHE A 454 25.76 0.52 9.31
N ARG A 455 25.30 -0.73 9.46
CA ARG A 455 23.86 -1.03 9.56
C ARG A 455 23.20 -0.29 10.71
N LYS A 456 23.85 -0.25 11.89
CA LYS A 456 23.32 0.51 13.04
C LYS A 456 23.24 2.01 12.74
N GLY A 457 24.24 2.59 12.12
CA GLY A 457 24.22 4.01 11.72
C GLY A 457 23.15 4.29 10.66
N PHE A 458 22.96 3.38 9.69
CA PHE A 458 21.92 3.49 8.69
C PHE A 458 20.51 3.37 9.31
N GLU A 459 20.32 2.42 10.22
CA GLU A 459 19.06 2.26 10.98
C GLU A 459 18.74 3.54 11.76
N GLU A 460 19.71 4.10 12.49
CA GLU A 460 19.56 5.34 13.24
C GLU A 460 19.21 6.53 12.32
N CYS A 461 19.93 6.69 11.22
CA CYS A 461 19.64 7.72 10.23
C CYS A 461 18.21 7.59 9.68
N PHE A 462 17.79 6.39 9.35
CA PHE A 462 16.43 6.12 8.88
C PHE A 462 15.37 6.47 9.92
N TYR A 463 15.63 6.16 11.20
CA TYR A 463 14.75 6.55 12.31
C TYR A 463 14.64 8.06 12.45
N GLN A 464 15.76 8.78 12.37
CA GLN A 464 15.77 10.25 12.43
C GLN A 464 15.01 10.88 11.25
N LEU A 465 15.17 10.35 10.04
CA LEU A 465 14.40 10.80 8.87
C LEU A 465 12.89 10.65 9.09
N ARG A 466 12.45 9.51 9.63
CA ARG A 466 11.03 9.24 9.89
C ARG A 466 10.44 10.10 11.01
N ARG A 467 11.24 10.48 12.00
CA ARG A 467 10.82 11.36 13.10
C ARG A 467 10.90 12.84 12.74
N SER A 468 11.68 13.18 11.73
CA SER A 468 11.83 14.57 11.29
C SER A 468 10.48 15.16 10.86
N LYS A 469 10.07 16.27 11.49
CA LYS A 469 8.84 16.99 11.15
C LYS A 469 8.77 17.44 9.69
N TYR A 470 9.93 17.57 9.02
CA TYR A 470 10.03 18.02 7.62
C TYR A 470 9.95 16.89 6.59
N ILE A 471 10.31 15.66 6.96
CA ILE A 471 10.44 14.55 6.01
C ILE A 471 9.48 13.40 6.34
N ARG A 472 9.01 13.29 7.59
CA ARG A 472 8.15 12.18 8.04
C ARG A 472 6.92 11.93 7.16
N PHE A 473 6.42 12.98 6.48
CA PHE A 473 5.27 12.85 5.59
C PHE A 473 5.51 11.85 4.45
N ILE A 474 6.75 11.68 3.99
CA ILE A 474 7.11 10.70 2.95
C ILE A 474 6.90 9.26 3.43
N TYR A 475 6.97 9.04 4.74
CA TYR A 475 6.84 7.72 5.36
C TYR A 475 5.44 7.48 5.97
N ASN A 476 4.48 8.36 5.68
CA ASN A 476 3.13 8.28 6.24
C ASN A 476 2.10 7.92 5.16
N THR A 477 1.30 6.88 5.42
CA THR A 477 0.27 6.39 4.50
C THR A 477 -0.78 7.45 4.17
N GLY A 478 -1.18 8.26 5.14
CA GLY A 478 -2.16 9.35 4.94
C GLY A 478 -1.70 10.42 3.94
N THR A 479 -0.39 10.63 3.79
CA THR A 479 0.14 11.54 2.74
C THR A 479 -0.18 11.03 1.34
N TYR A 480 -0.03 9.74 1.12
CA TYR A 480 -0.30 9.12 -0.18
C TYR A 480 -1.81 9.04 -0.48
N PHE A 481 -2.64 8.94 0.56
CA PHE A 481 -4.08 9.15 0.41
C PHE A 481 -4.40 10.55 -0.09
N ILE A 482 -3.82 11.60 0.52
CA ILE A 482 -4.02 12.98 0.08
C ILE A 482 -3.57 13.16 -1.38
N ILE A 483 -2.41 12.61 -1.77
CA ILE A 483 -1.93 12.66 -3.16
C ILE A 483 -2.93 11.95 -4.10
N LEU A 484 -3.43 10.78 -3.73
CA LEU A 484 -4.44 10.05 -4.51
C LEU A 484 -5.72 10.90 -4.69
N VAL A 485 -6.22 11.51 -3.62
CA VAL A 485 -7.41 12.39 -3.65
C VAL A 485 -7.16 13.60 -4.56
N ILE A 486 -5.97 14.21 -4.53
CA ILE A 486 -5.59 15.32 -5.42
C ILE A 486 -5.59 14.88 -6.88
N VAL A 487 -5.03 13.71 -7.20
CA VAL A 487 -4.97 13.19 -8.58
C VAL A 487 -6.38 12.89 -9.10
N LEU A 488 -7.23 12.29 -8.27
CA LEU A 488 -8.64 12.03 -8.63
C LEU A 488 -9.43 13.35 -8.79
N GLY A 489 -9.22 14.31 -7.89
CA GLY A 489 -9.82 15.64 -7.99
C GLY A 489 -9.38 16.38 -9.26
N TYR A 490 -8.10 16.28 -9.63
CA TYR A 490 -7.59 16.84 -10.87
C TYR A 490 -8.23 16.18 -12.11
N SER A 491 -8.46 14.87 -12.06
CA SER A 491 -9.18 14.16 -13.13
C SER A 491 -10.59 14.72 -13.37
N ILE A 492 -11.30 15.04 -12.27
CA ILE A 492 -12.62 15.69 -12.33
C ILE A 492 -12.49 17.13 -12.88
N TYR A 493 -11.47 17.87 -12.45
CA TYR A 493 -11.19 19.24 -12.88
C TYR A 493 -10.96 19.35 -14.39
N ILE A 494 -10.21 18.40 -14.97
CA ILE A 494 -9.98 18.33 -16.43
C ILE A 494 -11.09 17.59 -17.18
N LYS A 495 -12.20 17.23 -16.49
CA LYS A 495 -13.37 16.52 -17.02
C LYS A 495 -13.09 15.15 -17.64
N ARG A 496 -12.04 14.45 -17.14
CA ARG A 496 -11.62 13.12 -17.60
C ARG A 496 -12.06 12.04 -16.61
N ARG A 497 -13.32 11.60 -16.76
CA ARG A 497 -13.90 10.55 -15.90
C ARG A 497 -13.28 9.17 -16.10
N ASP A 498 -12.70 8.92 -17.25
CA ASP A 498 -11.96 7.68 -17.56
C ASP A 498 -10.81 7.43 -16.59
N TYR A 499 -10.14 8.46 -16.07
CA TYR A 499 -9.09 8.30 -15.07
C TYR A 499 -9.62 7.80 -13.71
N LEU A 500 -10.89 8.07 -13.39
CA LEU A 500 -11.55 7.49 -12.21
C LEU A 500 -11.74 5.97 -12.37
N VAL A 501 -12.10 5.53 -13.58
CA VAL A 501 -12.24 4.10 -13.89
C VAL A 501 -10.88 3.41 -13.83
N ILE A 502 -9.85 4.02 -14.42
CA ILE A 502 -8.49 3.50 -14.40
C ILE A 502 -7.96 3.37 -12.96
N SER A 503 -8.40 4.22 -12.04
CA SER A 503 -7.98 4.19 -10.64
C SER A 503 -8.64 3.08 -9.81
N ILE A 504 -9.61 2.34 -10.34
CA ILE A 504 -10.32 1.28 -9.59
C ILE A 504 -9.38 0.26 -8.93
N PRO A 505 -8.33 -0.26 -9.57
CA PRO A 505 -7.38 -1.16 -8.91
C PRO A 505 -6.72 -0.53 -7.67
N LEU A 506 -6.41 0.78 -7.72
CA LEU A 506 -5.82 1.51 -6.60
C LEU A 506 -6.84 1.72 -5.48
N LEU A 507 -8.08 2.07 -5.81
CA LEU A 507 -9.16 2.27 -4.84
C LEU A 507 -9.52 0.97 -4.13
N LEU A 508 -9.54 -0.16 -4.84
CA LEU A 508 -9.74 -1.49 -4.24
C LEU A 508 -8.59 -1.85 -3.30
N THR A 509 -7.35 -1.60 -3.72
CA THR A 509 -6.18 -1.81 -2.85
C THR A 509 -6.26 -0.94 -1.60
N TYR A 510 -6.71 0.30 -1.73
CA TYR A 510 -6.93 1.19 -0.59
C TYR A 510 -8.04 0.66 0.34
N ALA A 511 -9.13 0.15 -0.19
CA ALA A 511 -10.17 -0.49 0.60
C ALA A 511 -9.62 -1.67 1.43
N PHE A 512 -8.74 -2.50 0.85
CA PHE A 512 -8.05 -3.57 1.58
C PHE A 512 -7.08 -3.05 2.65
N CYS A 513 -6.48 -1.87 2.47
CA CYS A 513 -5.70 -1.24 3.54
C CYS A 513 -6.58 -0.86 4.73
N ILE A 514 -7.78 -0.30 4.48
CA ILE A 514 -8.76 0.04 5.53
C ILE A 514 -9.26 -1.23 6.25
N LEU A 515 -9.42 -2.34 5.54
CA LEU A 515 -9.87 -3.63 6.11
C LEU A 515 -8.72 -4.42 6.78
N SER A 516 -7.50 -3.89 6.77
CA SER A 516 -6.33 -4.61 7.30
C SER A 516 -6.27 -4.63 8.83
N PRO A 517 -5.56 -5.61 9.43
CA PRO A 517 -5.46 -5.72 10.88
C PRO A 517 -4.57 -4.64 11.55
N VAL A 518 -3.80 -3.87 10.77
CA VAL A 518 -2.79 -2.94 11.27
C VAL A 518 -3.00 -1.55 10.70
N ASN A 519 -3.11 -0.55 11.59
CA ASN A 519 -3.25 0.85 11.22
C ASN A 519 -1.97 1.41 10.60
N ALA A 520 -2.12 2.18 9.52
CA ALA A 520 -1.03 2.90 8.85
C ALA A 520 0.13 2.02 8.39
N TYR A 521 -0.11 0.77 8.00
CA TYR A 521 0.94 -0.14 7.60
C TYR A 521 1.38 0.12 6.16
N LEU A 522 2.57 0.72 5.99
CA LEU A 522 3.07 1.22 4.69
C LEU A 522 3.15 0.10 3.64
N ARG A 523 3.59 -1.11 4.02
CA ARG A 523 3.73 -2.24 3.09
C ARG A 523 2.43 -2.61 2.38
N TYR A 524 1.27 -2.43 3.05
CA TYR A 524 -0.02 -2.72 2.41
C TYR A 524 -0.40 -1.66 1.38
N MET A 525 0.07 -0.44 1.56
CA MET A 525 -0.19 0.69 0.66
C MET A 525 0.84 0.82 -0.47
N ASN A 526 1.95 0.07 -0.41
CA ASN A 526 3.01 0.13 -1.42
C ASN A 526 2.51 0.02 -2.87
N PRO A 527 1.55 -0.88 -3.24
CA PRO A 527 1.05 -0.93 -4.62
C PRO A 527 0.46 0.41 -5.08
N ILE A 528 -0.22 1.14 -4.19
CA ILE A 528 -0.76 2.47 -4.47
C ILE A 528 0.41 3.47 -4.61
N ILE A 529 1.29 3.50 -3.61
CA ILE A 529 2.39 4.47 -3.52
C ILE A 529 3.26 4.44 -4.77
N VAL A 530 3.69 3.25 -5.21
CA VAL A 530 4.53 3.09 -6.42
C VAL A 530 3.78 3.37 -7.72
N SER A 531 2.43 3.33 -7.71
CA SER A 531 1.60 3.62 -8.87
C SER A 531 1.19 5.09 -8.98
N LEU A 532 1.30 5.88 -7.90
CA LEU A 532 0.98 7.31 -7.94
C LEU A 532 1.78 8.09 -8.99
N PRO A 533 3.10 7.88 -9.18
CA PRO A 533 3.83 8.51 -10.27
C PRO A 533 3.25 8.22 -11.66
N ILE A 534 2.72 7.01 -11.88
CA ILE A 534 2.05 6.62 -13.12
C ILE A 534 0.75 7.40 -13.28
N MET A 535 -0.06 7.48 -12.22
CA MET A 535 -1.33 8.23 -12.24
C MET A 535 -1.11 9.72 -12.46
N ILE A 536 -0.14 10.33 -11.76
CA ILE A 536 0.22 11.74 -11.96
C ILE A 536 0.62 11.98 -13.43
N SER A 537 1.41 11.08 -14.00
CA SER A 537 1.84 11.18 -15.39
C SER A 537 0.68 11.03 -16.36
N LEU A 538 -0.23 10.12 -16.08
CA LEU A 538 -1.41 9.87 -16.89
C LEU A 538 -2.32 11.11 -16.96
N VAL A 539 -2.63 11.72 -15.80
CA VAL A 539 -3.51 12.90 -15.74
C VAL A 539 -2.87 14.16 -16.30
N THR A 540 -1.55 14.23 -16.36
CA THR A 540 -0.78 15.35 -16.95
C THR A 540 -0.30 15.07 -18.37
N SER A 541 -0.51 13.87 -18.89
CA SER A 541 -0.07 13.42 -20.23
C SER A 541 -0.77 14.20 -21.33
N THR A 542 -0.02 14.45 -22.42
CA THR A 542 -0.60 14.97 -23.65
C THR A 542 -1.07 13.86 -24.61
N LYS A 543 -0.65 12.64 -24.38
CA LYS A 543 -0.97 11.51 -25.26
C LYS A 543 -2.46 11.20 -25.27
N TYR A 544 -3.09 11.14 -24.09
CA TYR A 544 -4.50 10.82 -23.95
C TYR A 544 -5.40 12.05 -23.74
N ASN A 545 -4.83 13.24 -23.67
CA ASN A 545 -5.56 14.51 -23.48
C ASN A 545 -5.88 15.23 -24.80
N LYS A 546 -5.68 14.59 -25.95
CA LYS A 546 -6.09 15.14 -27.24
C LYS A 546 -7.59 14.88 -27.46
N ASN A 547 -8.45 15.68 -26.82
CA ASN A 547 -9.83 15.95 -27.25
C ASN A 547 -10.35 17.19 -26.51
#